data_b435270d36096ac3b0b4bff901ae8b0a
#
_entry.id   b435270d36096ac3b0b4bff901ae8b0a
#
_cell.length_a   1.000
_cell.length_b   1.000
_cell.length_c   1.000
_cell.angle_alpha   90.00
_cell.angle_beta   90.00
_cell.angle_gamma   90.00
#
_symmetry.space_group_name_H-M   'P 1'
#
loop_
_entity.id
_entity.type
_entity.pdbx_description
1 polymer ?
#
loop_
_entity_poly.entity_id
_entity_poly.type
_entity_poly.pdbx_seq_one_letter_code
_entity_poly.pdbx_strand_id
1 'polypeptide(L)'
;NKFVQKSRPVPVRNSRDIVDPRVRRHAPTGRAYALXVLYGHHDEAVRRQITREIAILRTAEHPSIVRCHGMYEQAGELQILLEYMDGGSLDGRRIASEAFLADVARQVLSGIAYLHRRHIVHRDIKPSNLLIDSGRRVKIADFGVGRILNQTMDPCNSSVGTIAYMSPERINTDLNDGNYNGYAGDIWSFGLSILEFYLGRFPLGENLGKQGDWAALMCAICYSESPAAPPTASPELRSFISCCLQKNPAKRPSAAQLLQHRFIASPPQQQPQALAAPPC
;
A
#
# COMPACT_ATOMS: atom_id res chain seq x y z
N ASN A 1 -2.08 19.78 -26.72
CA ASN A 1 -0.75 19.72 -26.06
C ASN A 1 -0.63 20.81 -24.98
N LYS A 2 -1.23 20.55 -23.80
CA LYS A 2 -1.21 21.48 -22.67
C LYS A 2 -0.20 21.11 -21.57
N PHE A 3 0.65 20.11 -21.80
CA PHE A 3 1.63 19.65 -20.82
C PHE A 3 3.07 19.88 -21.33
N VAL A 4 3.86 20.60 -20.54
CA VAL A 4 5.28 20.87 -20.83
C VAL A 4 6.14 19.89 -20.05
N GLN A 5 7.03 19.23 -20.74
CA GLN A 5 7.94 18.25 -20.19
C GLN A 5 9.13 18.95 -19.50
N LYS A 6 9.22 18.88 -18.18
CA LYS A 6 10.49 19.09 -17.48
C LYS A 6 10.74 17.83 -16.65
N SER A 7 11.64 17.01 -17.13
CA SER A 7 12.01 15.75 -16.50
C SER A 7 13.41 15.81 -15.91
N ARG A 8 13.51 15.66 -14.59
CA ARG A 8 14.68 14.99 -14.00
C ARG A 8 14.17 13.60 -13.57
N PRO A 9 14.81 12.54 -14.02
CA PRO A 9 14.45 11.21 -13.54
C PRO A 9 14.80 11.10 -12.07
N VAL A 10 13.80 10.79 -11.25
CA VAL A 10 14.05 10.31 -9.89
C VAL A 10 14.55 8.87 -10.07
N PRO A 11 15.73 8.51 -9.54
CA PRO A 11 16.24 7.16 -9.71
C PRO A 11 15.32 6.18 -8.97
N VAL A 12 14.58 5.41 -9.73
CA VAL A 12 13.84 4.26 -9.21
C VAL A 12 14.86 3.14 -9.01
N ARG A 13 15.14 2.80 -7.77
CA ARG A 13 15.97 1.63 -7.46
C ARG A 13 15.20 0.36 -7.84
N ASN A 14 15.71 -0.31 -8.85
CA ASN A 14 15.43 -1.70 -9.21
C ASN A 14 13.99 -2.21 -9.05
N SER A 15 13.14 -1.91 -10.00
CA SER A 15 12.17 -2.87 -10.46
C SER A 15 12.12 -2.76 -11.99
N ARG A 16 12.18 -3.88 -12.65
CA ARG A 16 12.01 -3.99 -14.12
C ARG A 16 10.54 -3.79 -14.48
N ASP A 17 9.89 -2.84 -13.81
CA ASP A 17 8.46 -2.62 -14.00
C ASP A 17 8.23 -1.64 -15.14
N ILE A 18 7.30 -1.97 -15.94
CA ILE A 18 6.83 -1.36 -17.18
C ILE A 18 6.22 0.03 -16.95
N VAL A 19 6.17 0.49 -15.69
CA VAL A 19 5.61 1.79 -15.34
C VAL A 19 6.73 2.77 -15.02
N ASP A 20 6.89 3.78 -15.87
CA ASP A 20 7.82 4.90 -15.66
C ASP A 20 7.02 6.07 -15.06
N PRO A 21 7.12 6.33 -13.76
CA PRO A 21 6.41 7.46 -13.15
C PRO A 21 7.10 8.76 -13.54
N ARG A 22 6.45 9.56 -14.35
CA ARG A 22 6.95 10.87 -14.77
C ARG A 22 6.10 11.97 -14.17
N VAL A 23 6.73 12.96 -13.58
CA VAL A 23 6.05 14.16 -13.11
C VAL A 23 5.79 15.08 -14.31
N ARG A 24 4.54 15.48 -14.47
CA ARG A 24 4.10 16.45 -15.49
C ARG A 24 3.51 17.67 -14.80
N ARG A 25 3.82 18.86 -15.33
CA ARG A 25 3.18 20.08 -14.87
C ARG A 25 2.20 20.59 -15.91
N HIS A 26 1.00 20.92 -15.46
CA HIS A 26 -0.02 21.52 -16.29
C HIS A 26 0.35 23.00 -16.52
N ALA A 27 0.65 23.37 -17.77
CA ALA A 27 1.20 24.66 -18.10
C ALA A 27 0.36 25.85 -17.59
N PRO A 28 -0.99 25.85 -17.74
CA PRO A 28 -1.80 26.99 -17.29
C PRO A 28 -1.86 27.16 -15.77
N THR A 29 -1.78 26.07 -14.98
CA THR A 29 -1.99 26.13 -13.51
C THR A 29 -0.73 25.85 -12.70
N GLY A 30 0.35 25.38 -13.32
CA GLY A 30 1.55 24.94 -12.64
C GLY A 30 1.40 23.64 -11.81
N ARG A 31 0.20 23.08 -11.76
CA ARG A 31 -0.11 21.91 -10.93
C ARG A 31 0.66 20.67 -11.41
N ALA A 32 1.29 19.95 -10.47
CA ALA A 32 2.04 18.73 -10.76
C ALA A 32 1.11 17.50 -10.77
N TYR A 33 1.40 16.58 -11.68
CA TYR A 33 0.71 15.29 -11.81
C TYR A 33 1.75 14.20 -11.97
N ALA A 34 1.42 12.98 -11.54
CA ALA A 34 2.20 11.77 -11.82
C ALA A 34 1.64 11.11 -13.08
N LEU A 35 2.56 10.64 -13.98
CA LEU A 35 2.16 10.01 -15.24
C LEU A 35 2.69 8.56 -15.30
N UNK A 36 1.91 7.49 -15.27
CA UNK A 36 2.13 6.47 -15.35
C UNK A 36 2.02 6.16 -16.51
N VAL A 37 2.97 5.64 -17.28
CA VAL A 37 2.96 5.18 -18.68
C VAL A 37 3.11 3.67 -18.71
N LEU A 38 2.19 3.01 -19.35
CA LEU A 38 2.21 1.56 -19.56
C LEU A 38 2.69 1.29 -20.99
N TYR A 39 3.87 0.67 -21.06
CA TYR A 39 4.51 0.33 -22.34
C TYR A 39 4.14 -1.08 -22.79
N GLY A 40 4.02 -1.29 -24.07
CA GLY A 40 3.95 -2.62 -24.68
C GLY A 40 2.64 -2.91 -25.40
N HIS A 41 2.75 -3.83 -26.34
CA HIS A 41 1.61 -4.36 -27.07
C HIS A 41 0.90 -5.42 -26.21
N HIS A 42 0.07 -4.94 -25.28
CA HIS A 42 -0.77 -5.86 -24.53
C HIS A 42 -1.86 -6.43 -25.42
N ASP A 43 -2.13 -7.69 -25.21
CA ASP A 43 -3.29 -8.36 -25.80
C ASP A 43 -4.57 -7.57 -25.45
N GLU A 44 -5.56 -7.62 -26.32
CA GLU A 44 -6.80 -6.86 -26.20
C GLU A 44 -7.57 -7.20 -24.91
N ALA A 45 -7.49 -8.44 -24.42
CA ALA A 45 -8.12 -8.85 -23.17
C ALA A 45 -7.49 -8.12 -21.98
N VAL A 46 -6.16 -8.02 -21.96
CA VAL A 46 -5.40 -7.30 -20.93
C VAL A 46 -5.74 -5.81 -20.97
N ARG A 47 -5.79 -5.21 -22.15
CA ARG A 47 -6.14 -3.79 -22.33
C ARG A 47 -7.54 -3.52 -21.77
N ARG A 48 -8.51 -4.36 -22.10
CA ARG A 48 -9.88 -4.24 -21.58
C ARG A 48 -9.93 -4.34 -20.06
N GLN A 49 -9.14 -5.26 -19.47
CA GLN A 49 -9.08 -5.41 -18.01
C GLN A 49 -8.47 -4.16 -17.36
N ILE A 50 -7.35 -3.64 -17.90
CA ILE A 50 -6.73 -2.39 -17.43
C ILE A 50 -7.73 -1.24 -17.51
N THR A 51 -8.43 -1.10 -18.62
CA THR A 51 -9.43 -0.03 -18.82
C THR A 51 -10.55 -0.12 -17.77
N ARG A 52 -11.01 -1.32 -17.45
CA ARG A 52 -12.04 -1.52 -16.38
C ARG A 52 -11.52 -1.10 -15.01
N GLU A 53 -10.30 -1.49 -14.64
CA GLU A 53 -9.71 -1.11 -13.35
C GLU A 53 -9.53 0.41 -13.24
N ILE A 54 -9.08 1.04 -14.33
CA ILE A 54 -8.93 2.51 -14.38
C ILE A 54 -10.30 3.19 -14.30
N ALA A 55 -11.32 2.64 -14.93
CA ALA A 55 -12.68 3.18 -14.84
C ALA A 55 -13.17 3.19 -13.37
N ILE A 56 -12.88 2.13 -12.62
CA ILE A 56 -13.16 2.05 -11.18
C ILE A 56 -12.35 3.14 -10.44
N LEU A 57 -11.06 3.23 -10.72
CA LEU A 57 -10.18 4.23 -10.10
C LEU A 57 -10.66 5.67 -10.35
N ARG A 58 -11.15 5.95 -11.55
CA ARG A 58 -11.65 7.29 -11.91
C ARG A 58 -12.91 7.70 -11.12
N THR A 59 -13.68 6.74 -10.66
CA THR A 59 -14.87 7.01 -9.83
C THR A 59 -14.54 7.08 -8.33
N ALA A 60 -13.33 6.71 -7.95
CA ALA A 60 -12.90 6.73 -6.54
C ALA A 60 -12.53 8.16 -6.13
N GLU A 61 -13.38 8.79 -5.34
CA GLU A 61 -13.13 10.13 -4.77
C GLU A 61 -13.10 10.03 -3.25
N HIS A 62 -11.91 10.05 -2.68
CA HIS A 62 -11.70 9.96 -1.25
C HIS A 62 -10.35 10.61 -0.86
N PRO A 63 -10.27 11.31 0.30
CA PRO A 63 -9.03 11.98 0.71
C PRO A 63 -7.81 11.05 0.86
N SER A 64 -8.04 9.76 1.16
CA SER A 64 -6.97 8.79 1.36
C SER A 64 -6.77 7.86 0.16
N ILE A 65 -7.21 8.27 -1.03
CA ILE A 65 -7.04 7.54 -2.28
C ILE A 65 -6.42 8.47 -3.32
N VAL A 66 -5.38 8.02 -4.01
CA VAL A 66 -4.75 8.77 -5.10
C VAL A 66 -5.78 8.95 -6.23
N ARG A 67 -6.03 10.19 -6.59
CA ARG A 67 -7.02 10.53 -7.62
C ARG A 67 -6.47 10.24 -9.01
N CYS A 68 -7.29 9.59 -9.85
CA CYS A 68 -7.01 9.46 -11.28
C CYS A 68 -7.70 10.62 -12.03
N HIS A 69 -6.89 11.47 -12.66
CA HIS A 69 -7.39 12.64 -13.39
C HIS A 69 -7.73 12.33 -14.85
N GLY A 70 -7.16 11.26 -15.39
CA GLY A 70 -7.45 10.88 -16.77
C GLY A 70 -6.62 9.70 -17.25
N MET A 71 -7.06 9.17 -18.38
CA MET A 71 -6.37 8.11 -19.09
C MET A 71 -6.37 8.49 -20.57
N TYR A 72 -5.23 8.31 -21.20
CA TYR A 72 -5.01 8.68 -22.60
C TYR A 72 -4.28 7.54 -23.32
N GLU A 73 -4.59 7.34 -24.55
CA GLU A 73 -3.84 6.43 -25.41
C GLU A 73 -3.07 7.26 -26.43
N GLN A 74 -1.77 7.06 -26.53
CA GLN A 74 -0.91 7.79 -27.47
C GLN A 74 0.21 6.87 -27.95
N ALA A 75 0.31 6.71 -29.28
CA ALA A 75 1.35 5.92 -29.93
C ALA A 75 1.47 4.47 -29.40
N GLY A 76 0.34 3.85 -29.08
CA GLY A 76 0.30 2.48 -28.54
C GLY A 76 0.61 2.39 -27.05
N GLU A 77 0.87 3.51 -26.39
CA GLU A 77 1.08 3.59 -24.93
C GLU A 77 -0.21 4.01 -24.24
N LEU A 78 -0.48 3.40 -23.11
CA LEU A 78 -1.57 3.81 -22.22
C LEU A 78 -0.99 4.73 -21.14
N GLN A 79 -1.43 5.97 -21.11
CA GLN A 79 -0.96 7.00 -20.20
C GLN A 79 -2.05 7.31 -19.16
N ILE A 80 -1.72 7.17 -17.89
CA ILE A 80 -2.64 7.42 -16.76
C ILE A 80 -2.15 8.63 -15.99
N LEU A 81 -3.00 9.65 -15.88
CA LEU A 81 -2.67 10.88 -15.18
C LEU A 81 -3.21 10.82 -13.74
N LEU A 82 -2.30 10.76 -12.79
CA LEU A 82 -2.60 10.58 -11.37
C LEU A 82 -2.25 11.82 -10.56
N GLU A 83 -2.88 11.97 -9.42
CA GLU A 83 -2.50 12.94 -8.41
C GLU A 83 -1.04 12.73 -8.00
N TYR A 84 -0.28 13.83 -7.91
CA TYR A 84 1.13 13.77 -7.51
C TYR A 84 1.25 13.96 -6.00
N MET A 85 1.93 13.02 -5.36
CA MET A 85 2.23 13.03 -3.93
C MET A 85 3.72 13.33 -3.75
N ASP A 86 4.04 14.56 -3.34
CA ASP A 86 5.41 15.11 -3.35
C ASP A 86 6.35 14.48 -2.31
N GLY A 87 5.81 13.79 -1.29
CA GLY A 87 6.59 13.03 -0.33
C GLY A 87 6.96 11.62 -0.79
N GLY A 88 6.38 11.14 -1.91
CA GLY A 88 6.65 9.81 -2.44
C GLY A 88 6.05 8.68 -1.62
N SER A 89 6.59 7.47 -1.78
CA SER A 89 6.08 6.30 -1.07
C SER A 89 6.65 6.20 0.36
N LEU A 90 5.91 5.49 1.21
CA LEU A 90 6.34 5.18 2.58
C LEU A 90 7.28 3.96 2.64
N ASP A 91 7.61 3.37 1.50
CA ASP A 91 8.50 2.21 1.43
C ASP A 91 9.88 2.53 2.04
N GLY A 92 10.34 1.64 2.92
CA GLY A 92 11.62 1.79 3.61
C GLY A 92 11.64 2.86 4.71
N ARG A 93 10.52 3.48 5.01
CA ARG A 93 10.45 4.50 6.07
C ARG A 93 10.10 3.89 7.41
N ARG A 94 10.80 4.35 8.46
CA ARG A 94 10.45 4.04 9.85
C ARG A 94 9.61 5.16 10.44
N ILE A 95 8.53 4.80 11.15
CA ILE A 95 7.68 5.75 11.87
C ILE A 95 7.70 5.37 13.36
N ALA A 96 8.64 5.97 14.10
CA ALA A 96 8.85 5.67 15.52
C ALA A 96 7.77 6.31 16.42
N SER A 97 7.17 7.42 16.00
CA SER A 97 6.10 8.08 16.75
C SER A 97 4.79 7.31 16.59
N GLU A 98 4.31 6.71 17.67
CA GLU A 98 3.01 6.00 17.64
C GLU A 98 1.84 6.94 17.33
N ALA A 99 1.90 8.20 17.76
CA ALA A 99 0.88 9.19 17.42
C ALA A 99 0.82 9.45 15.92
N PHE A 100 1.98 9.58 15.26
CA PHE A 100 2.03 9.73 13.79
C PHE A 100 1.65 8.41 13.08
N LEU A 101 2.09 7.28 13.61
CA LEU A 101 1.73 5.96 13.08
C LEU A 101 0.21 5.74 13.14
N ALA A 102 -0.44 6.15 14.24
CA ALA A 102 -1.90 6.08 14.39
C ALA A 102 -2.60 6.97 13.36
N ASP A 103 -2.06 8.16 13.09
CA ASP A 103 -2.62 9.04 12.05
C ASP A 103 -2.48 8.45 10.65
N VAL A 104 -1.32 7.88 10.31
CA VAL A 104 -1.08 7.15 9.06
C VAL A 104 -2.08 5.98 8.94
N ALA A 105 -2.18 5.18 9.99
CA ALA A 105 -3.08 4.02 10.04
C ALA A 105 -4.54 4.45 9.84
N ARG A 106 -4.97 5.53 10.50
CA ARG A 106 -6.33 6.08 10.38
C ARG A 106 -6.63 6.49 8.95
N GLN A 107 -5.71 7.20 8.30
CA GLN A 107 -5.90 7.66 6.91
C GLN A 107 -6.01 6.47 5.95
N VAL A 108 -5.10 5.48 6.07
CA VAL A 108 -5.13 4.28 5.20
C VAL A 108 -6.41 3.47 5.45
N LEU A 109 -6.79 3.23 6.71
CA LEU A 109 -8.02 2.51 7.03
C LEU A 109 -9.26 3.23 6.49
N SER A 110 -9.30 4.55 6.53
CA SER A 110 -10.40 5.33 5.96
C SER A 110 -10.53 5.08 4.45
N GLY A 111 -9.40 5.02 3.74
CA GLY A 111 -9.36 4.66 2.32
C GLY A 111 -9.81 3.23 2.07
N ILE A 112 -9.31 2.26 2.87
CA ILE A 112 -9.71 0.85 2.75
C ILE A 112 -11.22 0.71 3.02
N ALA A 113 -11.74 1.34 4.08
CA ALA A 113 -13.17 1.29 4.41
C ALA A 113 -14.03 1.85 3.26
N TYR A 114 -13.57 2.94 2.64
CA TYR A 114 -14.26 3.52 1.48
C TYR A 114 -14.31 2.51 0.31
N LEU A 115 -13.19 1.88 -0.02
CA LEU A 115 -13.13 0.88 -1.09
C LEU A 115 -14.05 -0.32 -0.78
N HIS A 116 -13.97 -0.84 0.44
CA HIS A 116 -14.74 -2.01 0.86
C HIS A 116 -16.26 -1.76 0.83
N ARG A 117 -16.71 -0.54 1.21
CA ARG A 117 -18.13 -0.17 1.09
C ARG A 117 -18.61 -0.15 -0.38
N ARG A 118 -17.69 0.08 -1.32
CA ARG A 118 -17.98 0.05 -2.77
C ARG A 118 -17.72 -1.32 -3.39
N HIS A 119 -17.53 -2.35 -2.56
CA HIS A 119 -17.21 -3.73 -2.98
C HIS A 119 -15.92 -3.84 -3.80
N ILE A 120 -14.94 -2.96 -3.52
CA ILE A 120 -13.62 -2.97 -4.16
C ILE A 120 -12.61 -3.52 -3.16
N VAL A 121 -11.92 -4.60 -3.55
CA VAL A 121 -10.78 -5.15 -2.83
C VAL A 121 -9.50 -4.63 -3.50
N HIS A 122 -8.58 -4.06 -2.73
CA HIS A 122 -7.35 -3.49 -3.28
C HIS A 122 -6.37 -4.58 -3.74
N ARG A 123 -6.14 -5.60 -2.90
CA ARG A 123 -5.30 -6.79 -3.16
C ARG A 123 -3.80 -6.55 -3.20
N ASP A 124 -3.32 -5.31 -3.05
CA ASP A 124 -1.88 -5.00 -3.09
C ASP A 124 -1.53 -3.86 -2.12
N ILE A 125 -2.12 -3.88 -0.91
CA ILE A 125 -1.74 -2.94 0.15
C ILE A 125 -0.33 -3.31 0.62
N LYS A 126 0.60 -2.35 0.55
CA LYS A 126 1.99 -2.51 0.97
C LYS A 126 2.65 -1.12 1.05
N PRO A 127 3.79 -0.97 1.76
CA PRO A 127 4.45 0.34 1.91
C PRO A 127 4.69 1.10 0.62
N SER A 128 5.08 0.42 -0.47
CA SER A 128 5.36 1.08 -1.76
C SER A 128 4.11 1.67 -2.42
N ASN A 129 2.91 1.20 -2.05
CA ASN A 129 1.62 1.68 -2.55
C ASN A 129 0.93 2.66 -1.59
N LEU A 130 1.61 3.09 -0.52
CA LEU A 130 1.14 4.11 0.40
C LEU A 130 1.99 5.35 0.21
N LEU A 131 1.38 6.40 -0.32
CA LEU A 131 2.08 7.65 -0.67
C LEU A 131 1.75 8.73 0.35
N ILE A 132 2.72 9.63 0.58
CA ILE A 132 2.55 10.75 1.49
C ILE A 132 2.88 12.06 0.77
N ASP A 133 2.24 13.15 1.17
CA ASP A 133 2.59 14.49 0.68
C ASP A 133 3.23 15.34 1.80
N SER A 134 3.68 16.54 1.44
CA SER A 134 4.29 17.50 2.37
C SER A 134 3.34 17.97 3.47
N GLY A 135 2.02 17.82 3.27
CA GLY A 135 0.99 18.12 4.28
C GLY A 135 0.67 16.92 5.18
N ARG A 136 1.46 15.85 5.13
CA ARG A 136 1.29 14.59 5.89
C ARG A 136 -0.02 13.86 5.56
N ARG A 137 -0.59 14.12 4.38
CA ARG A 137 -1.74 13.35 3.88
C ARG A 137 -1.23 12.06 3.26
N VAL A 138 -1.82 10.94 3.67
CA VAL A 138 -1.44 9.61 3.20
C VAL A 138 -2.55 9.07 2.30
N LYS A 139 -2.16 8.54 1.14
CA LYS A 139 -3.11 8.02 0.15
C LYS A 139 -2.66 6.66 -0.36
N ILE A 140 -3.66 5.81 -0.62
CA ILE A 140 -3.48 4.51 -1.25
C ILE A 140 -3.39 4.72 -2.75
N ALA A 141 -2.36 4.13 -3.36
CA ALA A 141 -2.09 4.16 -4.81
C ALA A 141 -2.21 2.77 -5.42
N ASP A 142 -2.13 2.70 -6.72
CA ASP A 142 -1.93 1.49 -7.53
C ASP A 142 -3.03 0.42 -7.38
N PHE A 143 -4.24 0.78 -7.78
CA PHE A 143 -5.41 -0.11 -7.80
C PHE A 143 -5.30 -1.16 -8.91
N GLY A 144 -4.64 -2.27 -8.60
CA GLY A 144 -4.69 -3.48 -9.42
C GLY A 144 -4.07 -3.42 -10.82
N VAL A 145 -3.72 -2.23 -11.35
CA VAL A 145 -3.12 -2.12 -12.68
C VAL A 145 -1.76 -2.83 -12.71
N GLY A 146 -0.94 -2.57 -11.70
CA GLY A 146 0.34 -3.27 -11.56
C GLY A 146 0.17 -4.78 -11.42
N ARG A 147 -0.87 -5.22 -10.71
CA ARG A 147 -1.18 -6.65 -10.56
C ARG A 147 -1.59 -7.30 -11.89
N ILE A 148 -2.41 -6.61 -12.67
CA ILE A 148 -2.83 -7.12 -14.00
C ILE A 148 -1.60 -7.30 -14.88
N LEU A 149 -0.73 -6.31 -14.92
CA LEU A 149 0.50 -6.36 -15.70
C LEU A 149 1.40 -7.50 -15.24
N ASN A 150 1.59 -7.64 -13.93
CA ASN A 150 2.42 -8.72 -13.38
C ASN A 150 1.86 -10.11 -13.69
N GLN A 151 0.53 -10.30 -13.64
CA GLN A 151 -0.11 -11.56 -13.95
C GLN A 151 -0.02 -11.94 -15.44
N THR A 152 0.01 -10.95 -16.32
CA THR A 152 0.06 -11.20 -17.78
C THR A 152 1.47 -11.40 -18.30
N MET A 153 2.48 -10.89 -17.60
CA MET A 153 3.87 -11.01 -18.08
C MET A 153 4.53 -12.32 -17.67
N ASP A 154 4.21 -12.88 -16.51
CA ASP A 154 4.63 -14.23 -16.11
C ASP A 154 3.94 -14.62 -14.79
N PRO A 155 3.06 -15.63 -14.80
CA PRO A 155 2.43 -16.12 -13.56
C PRO A 155 3.42 -16.62 -12.52
N CYS A 156 4.63 -17.06 -12.95
CA CYS A 156 5.69 -17.52 -12.07
C CYS A 156 6.56 -16.40 -11.51
N ASN A 157 6.42 -15.18 -12.03
CA ASN A 157 7.24 -14.02 -11.70
C ASN A 157 6.49 -12.94 -10.90
N SER A 158 5.43 -13.32 -10.17
CA SER A 158 4.93 -12.41 -9.14
C SER A 158 6.11 -12.13 -8.20
N SER A 159 6.54 -10.87 -8.18
CA SER A 159 7.74 -10.50 -7.42
C SER A 159 7.57 -10.91 -5.96
N VAL A 160 8.61 -11.45 -5.35
CA VAL A 160 8.64 -11.83 -3.93
C VAL A 160 8.09 -10.69 -3.06
N GLY A 161 8.34 -9.45 -3.47
CA GLY A 161 7.84 -8.25 -2.79
C GLY A 161 6.31 -8.12 -2.76
N THR A 162 5.60 -8.62 -3.77
CA THR A 162 4.12 -8.60 -3.77
C THR A 162 3.56 -9.70 -2.86
N ILE A 163 4.16 -10.88 -2.90
CA ILE A 163 3.73 -12.05 -2.11
C ILE A 163 3.96 -11.80 -0.61
N ALA A 164 4.99 -11.06 -0.25
CA ALA A 164 5.39 -10.80 1.14
C ALA A 164 4.25 -10.22 2.01
N TYR A 165 3.33 -9.49 1.40
CA TYR A 165 2.20 -8.86 2.11
C TYR A 165 0.88 -9.62 1.96
N MET A 166 0.85 -10.72 1.21
CA MET A 166 -0.35 -11.53 1.04
C MET A 166 -0.74 -12.24 2.34
N SER A 167 -2.03 -12.37 2.56
CA SER A 167 -2.57 -13.11 3.71
C SER A 167 -2.34 -14.61 3.57
N PRO A 168 -2.25 -15.34 4.70
CA PRO A 168 -2.03 -16.79 4.67
C PRO A 168 -3.03 -17.55 3.80
N GLU A 169 -4.32 -17.22 3.93
CA GLU A 169 -5.40 -17.89 3.18
C GLU A 169 -5.39 -17.55 1.69
N ARG A 170 -4.74 -16.46 1.28
CA ARG A 170 -4.56 -16.15 -0.14
C ARG A 170 -3.39 -16.92 -0.75
N ILE A 171 -2.34 -17.14 0.03
CA ILE A 171 -1.18 -17.93 -0.40
C ILE A 171 -1.56 -19.41 -0.44
N ASN A 172 -2.24 -19.88 0.59
CA ASN A 172 -2.69 -21.27 0.70
C ASN A 172 -4.18 -21.30 1.04
N THR A 173 -5.01 -21.48 0.01
CA THR A 173 -6.47 -21.48 0.15
C THR A 173 -6.99 -22.64 1.00
N ASP A 174 -6.24 -23.72 1.15
CA ASP A 174 -6.61 -24.86 2.00
C ASP A 174 -6.69 -24.45 3.48
N LEU A 175 -5.98 -23.40 3.90
CA LEU A 175 -6.02 -22.91 5.29
C LEU A 175 -7.40 -22.38 5.70
N ASN A 176 -8.30 -22.12 4.77
CA ASN A 176 -9.65 -21.61 5.05
C ASN A 176 -10.69 -22.29 4.16
N ASP A 177 -10.60 -23.63 4.07
CA ASP A 177 -11.56 -24.47 3.33
C ASP A 177 -11.77 -24.02 1.86
N GLY A 178 -10.71 -23.53 1.22
CA GLY A 178 -10.77 -23.04 -0.15
C GLY A 178 -11.36 -21.64 -0.30
N ASN A 179 -11.79 -21.00 0.78
CA ASN A 179 -12.40 -19.68 0.73
C ASN A 179 -11.35 -18.58 0.88
N TYR A 180 -11.48 -17.53 0.06
CA TYR A 180 -10.67 -16.34 0.14
C TYR A 180 -11.54 -15.11 0.29
N ASN A 181 -11.39 -14.41 1.41
CA ASN A 181 -12.05 -13.14 1.66
C ASN A 181 -11.05 -12.00 1.40
N GLY A 182 -11.18 -11.36 0.25
CA GLY A 182 -10.29 -10.27 -0.16
C GLY A 182 -10.32 -9.07 0.78
N TYR A 183 -11.44 -8.79 1.41
CA TYR A 183 -11.55 -7.69 2.38
C TYR A 183 -10.67 -7.98 3.59
N ALA A 184 -10.74 -9.18 4.13
CA ALA A 184 -9.89 -9.62 5.25
C ALA A 184 -8.41 -9.68 4.82
N GLY A 185 -8.14 -10.01 3.57
CA GLY A 185 -6.78 -10.01 3.00
C GLY A 185 -6.16 -8.61 2.98
N ASP A 186 -6.92 -7.58 2.61
CA ASP A 186 -6.46 -6.19 2.66
C ASP A 186 -6.10 -5.77 4.10
N ILE A 187 -6.85 -6.24 5.11
CA ILE A 187 -6.59 -5.95 6.52
C ILE A 187 -5.27 -6.59 6.99
N TRP A 188 -4.99 -7.83 6.57
CA TRP A 188 -3.70 -8.47 6.86
C TRP A 188 -2.54 -7.65 6.28
N SER A 189 -2.61 -7.33 4.98
CA SER A 189 -1.57 -6.57 4.27
C SER A 189 -1.34 -5.19 4.92
N PHE A 190 -2.43 -4.54 5.32
CA PHE A 190 -2.41 -3.27 6.05
C PHE A 190 -1.69 -3.45 7.40
N GLY A 191 -2.08 -4.44 8.20
CA GLY A 191 -1.47 -4.68 9.53
C GLY A 191 0.02 -4.94 9.44
N LEU A 192 0.43 -5.72 8.43
CA LEU A 192 1.85 -6.01 8.20
C LEU A 192 2.63 -4.74 7.83
N SER A 193 2.02 -3.87 6.98
CA SER A 193 2.63 -2.59 6.58
C SER A 193 2.80 -1.64 7.79
N ILE A 194 1.79 -1.54 8.66
CA ILE A 194 1.85 -0.69 9.86
C ILE A 194 2.94 -1.21 10.83
N LEU A 195 3.01 -2.52 11.00
CA LEU A 195 4.07 -3.11 11.85
C LEU A 195 5.46 -2.85 11.26
N GLU A 196 5.61 -2.97 9.93
CA GLU A 196 6.87 -2.65 9.25
C GLU A 196 7.28 -1.19 9.47
N PHE A 197 6.36 -0.24 9.37
CA PHE A 197 6.67 1.17 9.65
C PHE A 197 7.16 1.36 11.08
N TYR A 198 6.55 0.70 12.05
CA TYR A 198 6.97 0.79 13.46
C TYR A 198 8.37 0.21 13.66
N LEU A 199 8.62 -0.99 13.11
CA LEU A 199 9.91 -1.69 13.27
C LEU A 199 11.03 -1.06 12.42
N GLY A 200 10.70 -0.45 11.28
CA GLY A 200 11.68 0.02 10.30
C GLY A 200 12.30 -1.10 9.46
N ARG A 201 11.72 -2.29 9.52
CA ARG A 201 12.16 -3.47 8.75
C ARG A 201 10.98 -4.41 8.51
N PHE A 202 11.10 -5.27 7.50
CA PHE A 202 10.05 -6.24 7.19
C PHE A 202 9.82 -7.18 8.40
N PRO A 203 8.57 -7.37 8.86
CA PRO A 203 8.30 -8.05 10.14
C PRO A 203 8.61 -9.54 10.19
N LEU A 204 8.61 -10.23 9.05
CA LEU A 204 8.83 -11.67 8.98
C LEU A 204 10.30 -12.06 8.79
N GLY A 205 11.21 -11.07 8.74
CA GLY A 205 12.65 -11.27 8.61
C GLY A 205 13.24 -10.41 7.50
N GLU A 206 14.35 -9.78 7.78
CA GLU A 206 14.96 -8.77 6.89
C GLU A 206 15.31 -9.32 5.51
N ASN A 207 15.63 -10.60 5.42
CA ASN A 207 16.07 -11.23 4.17
C ASN A 207 14.94 -11.93 3.40
N LEU A 208 13.81 -12.27 4.06
CA LEU A 208 12.73 -13.03 3.42
C LEU A 208 11.97 -12.20 2.35
N GLY A 209 11.91 -10.87 2.50
CA GLY A 209 11.23 -10.01 1.54
C GLY A 209 12.08 -9.61 0.33
N LYS A 210 13.37 -9.94 0.30
CA LYS A 210 14.32 -9.39 -0.68
C LYS A 210 15.04 -10.43 -1.55
N GLN A 211 15.16 -11.69 -1.15
CA GLN A 211 16.06 -12.66 -1.78
C GLN A 211 15.40 -13.88 -2.41
N GLY A 212 14.13 -13.84 -2.70
CA GLY A 212 13.50 -14.89 -3.52
C GLY A 212 13.40 -16.27 -2.90
N ASP A 213 13.58 -16.42 -1.58
CA ASP A 213 13.30 -17.68 -0.91
C ASP A 213 11.79 -17.79 -0.65
N TRP A 214 11.09 -18.17 -1.71
CA TRP A 214 9.64 -18.31 -1.75
C TRP A 214 9.14 -19.32 -0.71
N ALA A 215 9.82 -20.45 -0.57
CA ALA A 215 9.41 -21.50 0.36
C ALA A 215 9.51 -21.04 1.81
N ALA A 216 10.61 -20.37 2.19
CA ALA A 216 10.79 -19.82 3.53
C ALA A 216 9.76 -18.72 3.83
N LEU A 217 9.49 -17.84 2.87
CA LEU A 217 8.49 -16.78 3.01
C LEU A 217 7.08 -17.37 3.19
N MET A 218 6.72 -18.38 2.39
CA MET A 218 5.43 -19.05 2.51
C MET A 218 5.28 -19.74 3.88
N CYS A 219 6.34 -20.39 4.37
CA CYS A 219 6.34 -21.01 5.70
C CYS A 219 6.16 -19.96 6.80
N ALA A 220 6.85 -18.82 6.70
CA ALA A 220 6.75 -17.74 7.67
C ALA A 220 5.33 -17.14 7.70
N ILE A 221 4.71 -16.95 6.53
CA ILE A 221 3.36 -16.36 6.46
C ILE A 221 2.28 -17.37 6.88
N CYS A 222 2.35 -18.61 6.38
CA CYS A 222 1.26 -19.58 6.53
C CYS A 222 1.33 -20.37 7.84
N TYR A 223 2.53 -20.77 8.27
CA TYR A 223 2.69 -21.78 9.31
C TYR A 223 3.37 -21.29 10.60
N SER A 224 4.17 -20.23 10.54
CA SER A 224 4.77 -19.64 11.74
C SER A 224 3.75 -18.80 12.52
N GLU A 225 4.07 -18.41 13.74
CA GLU A 225 3.24 -17.47 14.49
C GLU A 225 3.14 -16.13 13.77
N SER A 226 2.01 -15.46 13.95
CA SER A 226 1.82 -14.11 13.39
C SER A 226 2.86 -13.14 13.98
N PRO A 227 3.46 -12.28 13.17
CA PRO A 227 4.36 -11.29 13.71
C PRO A 227 3.62 -10.33 14.66
N ALA A 228 4.31 -9.85 15.67
CA ALA A 228 3.72 -9.03 16.73
C ALA A 228 4.56 -7.78 16.96
N ALA A 229 3.92 -6.72 17.42
CA ALA A 229 4.63 -5.54 17.87
C ALA A 229 5.42 -5.88 19.17
N PRO A 230 6.63 -5.34 19.32
CA PRO A 230 7.49 -5.69 20.47
C PRO A 230 6.90 -5.22 21.80
N PRO A 231 7.37 -5.78 22.95
CA PRO A 231 6.89 -5.36 24.27
C PRO A 231 7.08 -3.88 24.57
N THR A 232 8.01 -3.22 23.88
CA THR A 232 8.26 -1.78 24.00
C THR A 232 7.15 -0.92 23.38
N ALA A 233 6.33 -1.50 22.52
CA ALA A 233 5.19 -0.79 21.92
C ALA A 233 4.05 -0.66 22.96
N SER A 234 3.23 0.36 22.81
CA SER A 234 2.06 0.56 23.68
C SER A 234 1.13 -0.65 23.64
N PRO A 235 0.38 -0.92 24.71
CA PRO A 235 -0.64 -1.97 24.69
C PRO A 235 -1.65 -1.78 23.56
N GLU A 236 -1.99 -0.53 23.25
CA GLU A 236 -2.93 -0.18 22.17
C GLU A 236 -2.39 -0.60 20.81
N LEU A 237 -1.13 -0.28 20.50
CA LEU A 237 -0.49 -0.69 19.24
C LEU A 237 -0.37 -2.20 19.17
N ARG A 238 0.07 -2.86 20.25
CA ARG A 238 0.18 -4.33 20.29
C ARG A 238 -1.17 -5.00 20.02
N SER A 239 -2.23 -4.52 20.64
CA SER A 239 -3.59 -5.01 20.44
C SER A 239 -4.05 -4.80 19.00
N PHE A 240 -3.81 -3.61 18.44
CA PHE A 240 -4.20 -3.24 17.09
C PHE A 240 -3.55 -4.16 16.05
N ILE A 241 -2.24 -4.37 16.17
CA ILE A 241 -1.50 -5.26 15.26
C ILE A 241 -2.00 -6.70 15.38
N SER A 242 -2.23 -7.17 16.61
CA SER A 242 -2.76 -8.52 16.86
C SER A 242 -4.13 -8.72 16.21
N CYS A 243 -5.00 -7.71 16.22
CA CYS A 243 -6.30 -7.76 15.55
C CYS A 243 -6.13 -7.91 14.01
N CYS A 244 -5.24 -7.13 13.41
CA CYS A 244 -5.01 -7.14 11.96
C CYS A 244 -4.40 -8.46 11.48
N LEU A 245 -3.51 -9.05 12.28
CA LEU A 245 -2.70 -10.21 11.90
C LEU A 245 -3.22 -11.54 12.47
N GLN A 246 -4.54 -11.64 12.69
CA GLN A 246 -5.19 -12.92 12.99
C GLN A 246 -5.04 -13.88 11.81
N LYS A 247 -4.57 -15.11 12.05
CA LYS A 247 -4.43 -16.13 10.98
C LYS A 247 -5.79 -16.46 10.38
N ASN A 248 -6.81 -16.60 11.22
CA ASN A 248 -8.18 -16.85 10.76
C ASN A 248 -8.78 -15.54 10.22
N PRO A 249 -9.09 -15.46 8.91
CA PRO A 249 -9.65 -14.23 8.34
C PRO A 249 -10.99 -13.80 8.94
N ALA A 250 -11.79 -14.74 9.44
CA ALA A 250 -13.06 -14.43 10.09
C ALA A 250 -12.88 -13.69 11.44
N LYS A 251 -11.70 -13.79 12.06
CA LYS A 251 -11.38 -13.08 13.30
C LYS A 251 -10.80 -11.70 13.07
N ARG A 252 -10.45 -11.34 11.84
CA ARG A 252 -9.94 -10.00 11.53
C ARG A 252 -11.10 -9.01 11.50
N PRO A 253 -11.00 -7.89 12.26
CA PRO A 253 -12.02 -6.86 12.16
C PRO A 253 -12.03 -6.21 10.77
N SER A 254 -13.18 -5.65 10.39
CA SER A 254 -13.27 -4.83 9.18
C SER A 254 -12.50 -3.50 9.37
N ALA A 255 -12.21 -2.81 8.26
CA ALA A 255 -11.59 -1.48 8.31
C ALA A 255 -12.42 -0.50 9.15
N ALA A 256 -13.75 -0.56 9.01
CA ALA A 256 -14.66 0.29 9.78
C ALA A 256 -14.58 0.03 11.29
N GLN A 257 -14.46 -1.25 11.69
CA GLN A 257 -14.29 -1.63 13.10
C GLN A 257 -12.92 -1.17 13.63
N LEU A 258 -11.85 -1.33 12.83
CA LEU A 258 -10.50 -0.92 13.22
C LEU A 258 -10.38 0.60 13.40
N LEU A 259 -11.17 1.40 12.66
CA LEU A 259 -11.24 2.85 12.87
C LEU A 259 -11.75 3.22 14.28
N GLN A 260 -12.46 2.31 14.95
CA GLN A 260 -12.94 2.50 16.33
C GLN A 260 -11.98 1.93 17.38
N HIS A 261 -10.90 1.26 16.96
CA HIS A 261 -9.92 0.69 17.90
C HIS A 261 -9.20 1.80 18.68
N ARG A 262 -8.89 1.57 19.95
CA ARG A 262 -8.28 2.58 20.84
C ARG A 262 -7.01 3.20 20.27
N PHE A 263 -6.17 2.42 19.61
CA PHE A 263 -4.96 2.93 18.96
C PHE A 263 -5.25 4.05 17.98
N ILE A 264 -6.40 3.99 17.27
CA ILE A 264 -6.81 4.97 16.26
C ILE A 264 -7.68 6.07 16.89
N ALA A 265 -8.68 5.70 17.69
CA ALA A 265 -9.68 6.63 18.23
C ALA A 265 -9.12 7.49 19.38
N SER A 266 -8.14 6.96 20.13
CA SER A 266 -7.52 7.64 21.27
C SER A 266 -6.01 7.42 21.21
N PRO A 267 -5.32 7.97 20.18
CA PRO A 267 -3.90 7.71 20.02
C PRO A 267 -3.11 8.22 21.23
N PRO A 268 -1.97 7.58 21.55
CA PRO A 268 -1.11 8.02 22.64
C PRO A 268 -0.75 9.49 22.49
N GLN A 269 -0.98 10.28 23.53
CA GLN A 269 -0.57 11.67 23.53
C GLN A 269 0.96 11.73 23.48
N GLN A 270 1.50 12.62 22.67
CA GLN A 270 2.93 12.91 22.71
C GLN A 270 3.25 13.40 24.14
N GLN A 271 4.01 12.62 24.88
CA GLN A 271 4.60 13.15 26.13
C GLN A 271 5.44 14.36 25.75
N PRO A 272 5.24 15.51 26.41
CA PRO A 272 6.13 16.64 26.19
C PRO A 272 7.55 16.17 26.47
N GLN A 273 8.44 16.30 25.50
CA GLN A 273 9.85 16.12 25.77
C GLN A 273 10.23 17.11 26.89
N ALA A 274 10.57 16.59 28.05
CA ALA A 274 11.09 17.42 29.13
C ALA A 274 12.33 18.14 28.60
N LEU A 275 12.25 19.46 28.52
CA LEU A 275 13.40 20.28 28.21
C LEU A 275 14.49 19.96 29.24
N ALA A 276 15.59 19.40 28.78
CA ALA A 276 16.73 19.15 29.62
C ALA A 276 17.16 20.49 30.28
N ALA A 277 17.19 20.52 31.59
CA ALA A 277 17.68 21.69 32.30
C ALA A 277 19.13 21.94 31.89
N PRO A 278 19.52 23.22 31.73
CA PRO A 278 20.93 23.51 31.42
C PRO A 278 21.84 23.04 32.57
N PRO A 279 23.02 22.55 32.31
CA PRO A 279 23.95 22.15 33.35
C PRO A 279 24.36 23.37 34.15
N CYS A 280 24.38 23.22 35.50
CA CYS A 280 24.93 24.22 36.43
C CYS A 280 26.44 24.37 36.27
#